data_aaba10a1c9619690b47fa48ab35f18b1
#
_entry.id   aaba10a1c9619690b47fa48ab35f18b1
#
_cell.length_a   1.000
_cell.length_b   1.000
_cell.length_c   1.000
_cell.angle_alpha   90.00
_cell.angle_beta   90.00
_cell.angle_gamma   90.00
#
_symmetry.space_group_name_H-M   'P 1'
#
loop_
_entity.id
_entity.type
_entity.pdbx_description
1 polymer ?
#
loop_
_entity_poly.entity_id
_entity_poly.type
_entity_poly.pdbx_seq_one_letter_code
_entity_poly.pdbx_strand_id
1 'polypeptide(L)'
;VQSVPKVSTGSMATVQSWLNSNYGTGLAVDNLNGPATKRALAKAIQTEIDKQFGGRIAVDGIFGSGSKTAFKTIRRGSQGNMTRIVQGALICKGYSVNGFDGIFGGGLQSAVQQFQSVTGLSSDGVVGPDTAYKLFS
;
A
#
# COMPACT_ATOMS: atom_id res chain seq x y z
N VAL A 1 22.49 -7.21 -14.08
CA VAL A 1 22.27 -7.07 -13.60
C VAL A 1 21.93 -6.76 -12.68
N GLN A 2 21.88 -6.61 -12.52
CA GLN A 2 21.68 -6.38 -11.79
C GLN A 2 21.12 -6.04 -11.00
N SER A 3 21.17 -5.58 -10.94
CA SER A 3 20.56 -5.05 -9.97
C SER A 3 19.74 -5.66 -9.11
N VAL A 4 19.96 -6.41 -9.06
CA VAL A 4 19.33 -7.34 -8.33
C VAL A 4 19.16 -7.08 -6.88
N PRO A 5 20.15 -6.75 -6.12
CA PRO A 5 19.99 -6.59 -4.69
C PRO A 5 19.02 -5.53 -4.34
N LYS A 6 19.01 -4.49 -5.08
CA LYS A 6 18.11 -3.44 -4.74
C LYS A 6 16.69 -3.77 -5.06
N VAL A 7 16.51 -4.75 -5.87
CA VAL A 7 15.19 -5.23 -6.18
C VAL A 7 14.52 -5.77 -4.95
N SER A 8 15.29 -6.33 -4.03
CA SER A 8 14.71 -6.95 -2.86
C SER A 8 14.09 -5.97 -1.88
N THR A 9 14.34 -4.68 -1.99
CA THR A 9 13.86 -3.74 -0.99
C THR A 9 12.82 -2.76 -1.49
N GLY A 10 12.39 -2.85 -2.71
CA GLY A 10 11.44 -1.87 -3.18
C GLY A 10 10.84 -2.14 -4.52
N SER A 11 10.94 -3.37 -4.98
CA SER A 11 10.38 -3.73 -6.27
C SER A 11 8.97 -4.26 -6.11
N MET A 12 8.21 -4.23 -7.19
CA MET A 12 6.89 -4.84 -7.22
C MET A 12 6.96 -6.33 -6.96
N ALA A 13 8.02 -7.00 -7.41
CA ALA A 13 8.18 -8.42 -7.14
C ALA A 13 8.28 -8.70 -5.64
N THR A 14 8.99 -7.85 -4.91
CA THR A 14 9.08 -7.97 -3.45
C THR A 14 7.70 -7.80 -2.80
N VAL A 15 6.94 -6.82 -3.26
CA VAL A 15 5.58 -6.59 -2.77
C VAL A 15 4.69 -7.79 -3.04
N GLN A 16 4.72 -8.31 -4.27
CA GLN A 16 3.91 -9.46 -4.67
C GLN A 16 4.25 -10.69 -3.82
N SER A 17 5.53 -10.94 -3.61
CA SER A 17 5.99 -12.05 -2.81
C SER A 17 5.52 -11.92 -1.36
N TRP A 18 5.63 -10.72 -0.80
CA TRP A 18 5.19 -10.45 0.57
C TRP A 18 3.67 -10.65 0.70
N LEU A 19 2.90 -10.17 -0.27
CA LEU A 19 1.45 -10.35 -0.27
C LEU A 19 1.08 -11.83 -0.30
N ASN A 20 1.76 -12.61 -1.13
CA ASN A 20 1.50 -14.05 -1.21
C ASN A 20 1.77 -14.73 0.13
N SER A 21 2.86 -14.36 0.77
CA SER A 21 3.25 -15.00 2.04
C SER A 21 2.36 -14.61 3.21
N ASN A 22 1.87 -13.39 3.23
CA ASN A 22 1.15 -12.86 4.38
C ASN A 22 -0.37 -12.84 4.22
N TYR A 23 -0.85 -12.84 3.00
CA TYR A 23 -2.29 -12.73 2.74
C TYR A 23 -2.81 -13.81 1.78
N GLY A 24 -1.95 -14.71 1.37
CA GLY A 24 -2.35 -15.83 0.53
C GLY A 24 -2.93 -15.42 -0.81
N THR A 25 -2.40 -14.36 -1.42
CA THR A 25 -3.03 -13.76 -2.59
C THR A 25 -2.79 -14.52 -3.90
N GLY A 26 -1.81 -15.42 -3.93
CA GLY A 26 -1.57 -16.25 -5.11
C GLY A 26 -1.14 -15.50 -6.36
N LEU A 27 -0.47 -14.36 -6.18
CA LEU A 27 -0.03 -13.56 -7.33
C LEU A 27 1.16 -14.20 -8.05
N ALA A 28 1.21 -14.00 -9.36
CA ALA A 28 2.44 -14.23 -10.09
C ALA A 28 3.45 -13.17 -9.64
N VAL A 29 4.65 -13.61 -9.30
CA VAL A 29 5.72 -12.69 -8.89
C VAL A 29 6.47 -12.30 -10.17
N ASP A 30 5.89 -11.38 -10.92
CA ASP A 30 6.36 -11.01 -12.26
C ASP A 30 6.82 -9.55 -12.36
N ASN A 31 6.81 -8.84 -11.25
CA ASN A 31 7.22 -7.43 -11.19
C ASN A 31 6.37 -6.52 -12.07
N LEU A 32 5.12 -6.90 -12.30
CA LEU A 32 4.18 -6.11 -13.10
C LEU A 32 3.01 -5.65 -12.24
N ASN A 33 2.62 -4.39 -12.41
CA ASN A 33 1.49 -3.85 -11.69
C ASN A 33 0.21 -4.04 -12.49
N GLY A 34 -0.34 -5.25 -12.42
CA GLY A 34 -1.57 -5.56 -13.11
C GLY A 34 -2.78 -5.51 -12.20
N PRO A 35 -3.97 -5.80 -12.76
CA PRO A 35 -5.22 -5.78 -11.97
C PRO A 35 -5.19 -6.74 -10.78
N ALA A 36 -4.54 -7.89 -10.92
CA ALA A 36 -4.48 -8.87 -9.85
C ALA A 36 -3.67 -8.34 -8.66
N THR A 37 -2.55 -7.67 -8.92
CA THR A 37 -1.74 -7.08 -7.86
C THR A 37 -2.49 -5.96 -7.16
N LYS A 38 -3.15 -5.12 -7.92
CA LYS A 38 -3.95 -4.03 -7.38
C LYS A 38 -5.06 -4.56 -6.46
N ARG A 39 -5.74 -5.59 -6.91
CA ARG A 39 -6.81 -6.21 -6.13
C ARG A 39 -6.27 -6.85 -4.85
N ALA A 40 -5.09 -7.47 -4.94
CA ALA A 40 -4.45 -8.08 -3.79
C ALA A 40 -4.07 -7.04 -2.74
N LEU A 41 -3.58 -5.89 -3.17
CA LEU A 41 -3.26 -4.79 -2.26
C LEU A 41 -4.52 -4.31 -1.54
N ALA A 42 -5.62 -4.16 -2.27
CA ALA A 42 -6.88 -3.75 -1.67
C ALA A 42 -7.38 -4.77 -0.65
N LYS A 43 -7.27 -6.06 -0.98
CA LYS A 43 -7.65 -7.12 -0.03
C LYS A 43 -6.77 -7.10 1.22
N ALA A 44 -5.48 -6.87 1.05
CA ALA A 44 -4.57 -6.82 2.17
C ALA A 44 -4.90 -5.67 3.12
N ILE A 45 -5.14 -4.48 2.57
CA ILE A 45 -5.48 -3.33 3.42
C ILE A 45 -6.84 -3.52 4.09
N GLN A 46 -7.80 -4.11 3.40
CA GLN A 46 -9.11 -4.42 3.97
C GLN A 46 -8.98 -5.42 5.11
N THR A 47 -8.11 -6.43 4.95
CA THR A 47 -7.85 -7.41 6.00
C THR A 47 -7.29 -6.74 7.25
N GLU A 48 -6.36 -5.82 7.07
CA GLU A 48 -5.77 -5.12 8.22
C GLU A 48 -6.77 -4.19 8.89
N ILE A 49 -7.59 -3.51 8.11
CA ILE A 49 -8.65 -2.67 8.67
C ILE A 49 -9.59 -3.50 9.54
N ASP A 50 -10.01 -4.64 9.02
CA ASP A 50 -10.93 -5.50 9.74
C ASP A 50 -10.30 -6.05 11.03
N LYS A 51 -9.06 -6.48 10.95
CA LYS A 51 -8.35 -7.04 12.11
C LYS A 51 -8.02 -6.02 13.17
N GLN A 52 -7.53 -4.85 12.76
CA GLN A 52 -6.98 -3.88 13.70
C GLN A 52 -8.02 -2.94 14.27
N PHE A 53 -9.07 -2.69 13.52
CA PHE A 53 -10.02 -1.66 13.91
C PHE A 53 -11.45 -2.15 14.03
N GLY A 54 -11.67 -3.46 13.85
CA GLY A 54 -12.99 -4.04 13.95
C GLY A 54 -13.99 -3.43 12.99
N GLY A 55 -13.54 -3.09 11.79
CA GLY A 55 -14.35 -2.33 10.85
C GLY A 55 -15.45 -3.10 10.16
N ARG A 56 -15.44 -4.42 10.25
CA ARG A 56 -16.46 -5.28 9.66
C ARG A 56 -16.75 -4.95 8.21
N ILE A 57 -15.70 -4.78 7.44
CA ILE A 57 -15.84 -4.49 6.03
C ILE A 57 -15.64 -5.76 5.22
N ALA A 58 -16.17 -5.77 4.00
CA ALA A 58 -15.94 -6.88 3.09
C ALA A 58 -14.49 -6.86 2.62
N VAL A 59 -13.84 -8.01 2.64
CA VAL A 59 -12.49 -8.18 2.10
C VAL A 59 -12.65 -8.73 0.69
N ASP A 60 -13.02 -7.84 -0.24
CA ASP A 60 -13.37 -8.24 -1.60
C ASP A 60 -12.43 -7.69 -2.67
N GLY A 61 -11.41 -6.93 -2.27
CA GLY A 61 -10.46 -6.36 -3.21
C GLY A 61 -10.96 -5.11 -3.91
N ILE A 62 -12.11 -4.58 -3.49
CA ILE A 62 -12.67 -3.36 -4.05
C ILE A 62 -12.72 -2.32 -2.93
N PHE A 63 -11.85 -1.31 -3.05
CA PHE A 63 -11.77 -0.28 -2.02
C PHE A 63 -12.84 0.77 -2.29
N GLY A 64 -14.03 0.53 -1.76
CA GLY A 64 -15.18 1.41 -1.93
C GLY A 64 -15.42 2.28 -0.72
N SER A 65 -16.63 2.82 -0.61
CA SER A 65 -16.97 3.74 0.46
C SER A 65 -16.88 3.12 1.85
N GLY A 66 -17.21 1.83 1.98
CA GLY A 66 -17.08 1.14 3.26
C GLY A 66 -15.64 1.06 3.73
N SER A 67 -14.73 0.70 2.83
CA SER A 67 -13.30 0.65 3.14
C SER A 67 -12.78 2.04 3.46
N LYS A 68 -13.20 3.04 2.69
CA LYS A 68 -12.79 4.40 2.89
C LYS A 68 -13.21 4.91 4.28
N THR A 69 -14.45 4.66 4.66
CA THR A 69 -14.97 5.09 5.94
C THR A 69 -14.25 4.42 7.11
N ALA A 70 -13.91 3.15 6.95
CA ALA A 70 -13.26 2.38 8.01
C ALA A 70 -11.74 2.61 8.08
N PHE A 71 -11.15 3.23 7.09
CA PHE A 71 -9.71 3.41 7.04
C PHE A 71 -9.21 4.34 8.15
N LYS A 72 -8.23 3.86 8.89
CA LYS A 72 -7.62 4.67 9.95
C LYS A 72 -6.41 5.42 9.39
N THR A 73 -6.40 6.71 9.59
CA THR A 73 -5.32 7.57 9.10
C THR A 73 -3.96 7.13 9.63
N ILE A 74 -2.97 7.07 8.74
CA ILE A 74 -1.58 6.82 9.12
C ILE A 74 -0.72 7.98 8.65
N ARG A 75 0.37 8.21 9.39
CA ARG A 75 1.28 9.34 9.13
C ARG A 75 2.66 8.98 9.61
N ARG A 76 3.59 9.90 9.43
CA ARG A 76 4.96 9.68 9.87
C ARG A 76 4.97 9.25 11.34
N GLY A 77 5.71 8.19 11.63
CA GLY A 77 5.73 7.56 12.94
C GLY A 77 4.88 6.30 13.04
N SER A 78 3.96 6.09 12.10
CA SER A 78 3.15 4.87 12.09
C SER A 78 4.01 3.67 11.71
N GLN A 79 3.67 2.50 12.23
CA GLN A 79 4.37 1.25 11.93
C GLN A 79 3.37 0.14 11.78
N GLY A 80 3.75 -0.90 11.05
CA GLY A 80 2.98 -2.11 10.97
C GLY A 80 2.58 -2.46 9.54
N ASN A 81 1.69 -3.43 9.44
CA ASN A 81 1.29 -3.97 8.13
C ASN A 81 0.54 -2.95 7.29
N MET A 82 -0.31 -2.12 7.89
CA MET A 82 -1.00 -1.09 7.11
C MET A 82 -0.01 -0.16 6.43
N THR A 83 1.01 0.27 7.16
CA THR A 83 2.06 1.12 6.59
C THR A 83 2.80 0.39 5.49
N ARG A 84 3.10 -0.88 5.70
CA ARG A 84 3.82 -1.68 4.69
C ARG A 84 3.00 -1.85 3.43
N ILE A 85 1.69 -2.06 3.56
CA ILE A 85 0.80 -2.17 2.40
C ILE A 85 0.75 -0.85 1.63
N VAL A 86 0.72 0.27 2.34
CA VAL A 86 0.77 1.60 1.69
C VAL A 86 2.08 1.77 0.93
N GLN A 87 3.20 1.38 1.53
CA GLN A 87 4.49 1.41 0.84
C GLN A 87 4.42 0.56 -0.43
N GLY A 88 3.89 -0.65 -0.32
CA GLY A 88 3.77 -1.55 -1.46
C GLY A 88 2.90 -0.98 -2.57
N ALA A 89 1.79 -0.35 -2.22
CA ALA A 89 0.91 0.25 -3.22
C ALA A 89 1.61 1.38 -3.98
N LEU A 90 2.39 2.21 -3.27
CA LEU A 90 3.14 3.28 -3.92
C LEU A 90 4.26 2.74 -4.79
N ILE A 91 4.96 1.70 -4.34
CA ILE A 91 5.98 1.04 -5.14
C ILE A 91 5.37 0.54 -6.45
N CYS A 92 4.21 -0.09 -6.37
CA CYS A 92 3.54 -0.60 -7.57
C CYS A 92 3.11 0.50 -8.52
N LYS A 93 2.91 1.71 -8.01
CA LYS A 93 2.58 2.86 -8.85
C LYS A 93 3.81 3.62 -9.34
N GLY A 94 5.01 3.13 -8.99
CA GLY A 94 6.25 3.71 -9.49
C GLY A 94 6.90 4.74 -8.58
N TYR A 95 6.42 4.89 -7.35
CA TYR A 95 7.01 5.85 -6.43
C TYR A 95 8.11 5.20 -5.60
N SER A 96 9.17 5.94 -5.34
CA SER A 96 10.26 5.49 -4.49
C SER A 96 9.92 5.84 -3.05
N VAL A 97 9.81 4.82 -2.20
CA VAL A 97 9.42 5.03 -0.80
C VAL A 97 10.56 4.77 0.18
N ASN A 98 11.75 4.50 -0.34
CA ASN A 98 12.95 4.32 0.45
C ASN A 98 12.83 3.17 1.46
N GLY A 99 12.28 2.07 1.00
CA GLY A 99 12.19 0.84 1.80
C GLY A 99 10.79 0.28 1.84
N PHE A 100 10.71 -1.01 2.13
CA PHE A 100 9.45 -1.73 2.25
C PHE A 100 9.48 -2.45 3.58
N ASP A 101 9.45 -1.68 4.66
CA ASP A 101 9.72 -2.17 6.01
C ASP A 101 8.58 -1.96 7.01
N GLY A 102 7.50 -1.32 6.57
CA GLY A 102 6.37 -1.07 7.46
C GLY A 102 6.58 0.10 8.41
N ILE A 103 7.60 0.92 8.17
CA ILE A 103 7.88 2.09 9.00
C ILE A 103 7.63 3.35 8.19
N PHE A 104 6.76 4.20 8.68
CA PHE A 104 6.41 5.45 8.00
C PHE A 104 7.45 6.51 8.36
N GLY A 105 8.49 6.56 7.56
CA GLY A 105 9.56 7.54 7.72
C GLY A 105 9.48 8.63 6.68
N GLY A 106 10.56 9.42 6.58
CA GLY A 106 10.62 10.55 5.65
C GLY A 106 10.49 10.17 4.19
N GLY A 107 11.04 9.03 3.80
CA GLY A 107 10.94 8.57 2.41
C GLY A 107 9.50 8.28 2.01
N LEU A 108 8.76 7.61 2.88
CA LEU A 108 7.35 7.34 2.61
C LEU A 108 6.54 8.64 2.63
N GLN A 109 6.83 9.53 3.57
CA GLN A 109 6.14 10.82 3.62
C GLN A 109 6.30 11.59 2.32
N SER A 110 7.51 11.65 1.78
CA SER A 110 7.76 12.32 0.50
C SER A 110 7.01 11.66 -0.65
N ALA A 111 6.98 10.34 -0.69
CA ALA A 111 6.25 9.61 -1.73
C ALA A 111 4.76 9.88 -1.64
N VAL A 112 4.21 9.92 -0.43
CA VAL A 112 2.79 10.23 -0.22
C VAL A 112 2.49 11.64 -0.73
N GLN A 113 3.36 12.61 -0.42
CA GLN A 113 3.17 13.98 -0.89
C GLN A 113 3.18 14.07 -2.41
N GLN A 114 4.09 13.36 -3.07
CA GLN A 114 4.15 13.32 -4.52
C GLN A 114 2.88 12.73 -5.11
N PHE A 115 2.43 11.62 -4.56
CA PHE A 115 1.21 10.96 -5.00
C PHE A 115 -0.01 11.88 -4.83
N GLN A 116 -0.10 12.54 -3.68
CA GLN A 116 -1.19 13.47 -3.42
C GLN A 116 -1.21 14.62 -4.42
N SER A 117 -0.04 15.16 -4.71
CA SER A 117 0.08 16.24 -5.68
C SER A 117 -0.40 15.83 -7.07
N VAL A 118 0.00 14.64 -7.51
CA VAL A 118 -0.37 14.12 -8.83
C VAL A 118 -1.88 13.84 -8.92
N THR A 119 -2.48 13.41 -7.82
CA THR A 119 -3.89 13.03 -7.81
C THR A 119 -4.85 14.15 -7.38
N GLY A 120 -4.32 15.35 -7.18
CA GLY A 120 -5.15 16.52 -6.85
C GLY A 120 -5.58 16.61 -5.40
N LEU A 121 -4.89 15.92 -4.53
CA LEU A 121 -5.16 15.98 -3.08
C LEU A 121 -4.20 16.95 -2.41
N SER A 122 -4.54 17.36 -1.18
CA SER A 122 -3.62 18.16 -0.38
C SER A 122 -2.35 17.37 -0.09
N SER A 123 -1.20 17.95 -0.37
CA SER A 123 0.10 17.28 -0.20
C SER A 123 0.59 17.41 1.24
N ASP A 124 -0.14 16.80 2.17
CA ASP A 124 0.18 16.89 3.59
C ASP A 124 1.04 15.72 4.10
N GLY A 125 1.28 14.73 3.26
CA GLY A 125 2.09 13.58 3.64
C GLY A 125 1.38 12.62 4.58
N VAL A 126 0.10 12.80 4.80
CA VAL A 126 -0.71 11.96 5.69
C VAL A 126 -1.63 11.10 4.83
N VAL A 127 -1.71 9.81 5.14
CA VAL A 127 -2.60 8.92 4.40
C VAL A 127 -3.91 8.83 5.19
N GLY A 128 -4.84 9.68 4.82
CA GLY A 128 -6.19 9.62 5.34
C GLY A 128 -7.11 8.87 4.39
N PRO A 129 -8.41 8.88 4.65
CA PRO A 129 -9.38 8.13 3.82
C PRO A 129 -9.34 8.51 2.34
N ASP A 130 -9.23 9.80 2.03
CA ASP A 130 -9.21 10.24 0.63
C ASP A 130 -7.97 9.76 -0.11
N THR A 131 -6.81 9.86 0.55
CA THR A 131 -5.56 9.38 -0.03
C THR A 131 -5.61 7.87 -0.20
N ALA A 132 -6.11 7.15 0.80
CA ALA A 132 -6.24 5.70 0.72
C ALA A 132 -7.16 5.29 -0.42
N TYR A 133 -8.26 5.98 -0.59
CA TYR A 133 -9.19 5.68 -1.67
C TYR A 133 -8.51 5.80 -3.05
N LYS A 134 -7.76 6.88 -3.26
CA LYS A 134 -7.02 7.06 -4.51
C LYS A 134 -5.95 6.01 -4.69
N LEU A 135 -5.32 5.59 -3.59
CA LEU A 135 -4.20 4.66 -3.63
C LEU A 135 -4.65 3.23 -3.95
N PHE A 136 -5.77 2.81 -3.38
CA PHE A 136 -6.20 1.41 -3.46
C PHE A 136 -7.38 1.17 -4.42
N SER A 137 -7.95 2.17 -5.01
CA SER A 137 -9.05 1.98 -5.97
C SER A 137 -8.61 1.97 -7.44
#